data_42441c68cecb898d2590c79da5d1c26d
#
_entry.id   42441c68cecb898d2590c79da5d1c26d
#
_cell.length_a   1.000
_cell.length_b   1.000
_cell.length_c   1.000
_cell.angle_alpha   90.00
_cell.angle_beta   90.00
_cell.angle_gamma   90.00
#
_symmetry.space_group_name_H-M   'P 1'
#
loop_
_entity.id
_entity.type
_entity.pdbx_description
1 polymer ?
#
loop_
_entity_poly.entity_id
_entity_poly.type
_entity_poly.pdbx_seq_one_letter_code
_entity_poly.pdbx_strand_id
1 'polypeptide(L)'
;MLTLRQSPFDLLERLEQQVAHAERVPAAEVLEDANGYTVRLELPGVDRTSIDVKATDRTLVISAERRPTLTTDTTNSPSDTNAAEATSPQQLFSEFRPGTWSRSFRFAQPLDRDQLKATYRDGILAITAAKADNRTTVSVTVES
;
A
#
# COMPACT_ATOMS: atom_id res chain seq x y z
N MET A 1 37.88 -27.99 -1.48
CA MET A 1 36.77 -27.59 -0.66
C MET A 1 36.71 -26.07 -0.58
N LEU A 2 35.87 -25.47 -1.36
CA LEU A 2 35.61 -24.03 -1.32
C LEU A 2 34.60 -23.76 -0.21
N THR A 3 35.11 -23.45 0.96
CA THR A 3 34.29 -22.86 1.99
C THR A 3 34.05 -21.40 1.62
N LEU A 4 32.88 -21.11 1.11
CA LEU A 4 32.40 -19.76 0.97
C LEU A 4 32.22 -19.20 2.38
N ARG A 5 33.26 -18.56 2.88
CA ARG A 5 33.10 -17.71 4.03
C ARG A 5 32.33 -16.48 3.59
N GLN A 6 31.02 -16.53 3.79
CA GLN A 6 30.24 -15.31 3.74
C GLN A 6 30.70 -14.42 4.88
N SER A 7 31.27 -13.27 4.53
CA SER A 7 31.60 -12.25 5.50
C SER A 7 30.33 -11.86 6.27
N PRO A 8 30.38 -11.70 7.60
CA PRO A 8 29.22 -11.22 8.36
C PRO A 8 28.75 -9.85 7.89
N PHE A 9 29.58 -9.08 7.20
CA PHE A 9 29.19 -7.80 6.59
C PHE A 9 28.31 -7.99 5.37
N ASP A 10 28.46 -9.04 4.57
CA ASP A 10 27.61 -9.35 3.44
C ASP A 10 26.19 -9.73 3.86
N LEU A 11 26.06 -10.37 5.01
CA LEU A 11 24.75 -10.67 5.62
C LEU A 11 24.02 -9.41 6.07
N LEU A 12 24.75 -8.47 6.66
CA LEU A 12 24.18 -7.19 7.10
C LEU A 12 23.71 -6.35 5.90
N GLU A 13 24.50 -6.29 4.84
CA GLU A 13 24.11 -5.58 3.62
C GLU A 13 22.86 -6.21 2.97
N ARG A 14 22.77 -7.54 2.95
CA ARG A 14 21.59 -8.23 2.44
C ARG A 14 20.36 -7.98 3.29
N LEU A 15 20.51 -7.95 4.61
CA LEU A 15 19.43 -7.64 5.54
C LEU A 15 18.96 -6.20 5.38
N GLU A 16 19.89 -5.26 5.23
CA GLU A 16 19.57 -3.86 4.97
C GLU A 16 18.85 -3.69 3.64
N GLN A 17 19.28 -4.38 2.58
CA GLN A 17 18.60 -4.36 1.30
C GLN A 17 17.22 -4.99 1.37
N GLN A 18 17.04 -6.07 2.11
CA GLN A 18 15.73 -6.69 2.32
C GLN A 18 14.80 -5.77 3.10
N VAL A 19 15.32 -5.08 4.11
CA VAL A 19 14.53 -4.10 4.87
C VAL A 19 14.16 -2.89 4.01
N ALA A 20 15.06 -2.45 3.14
CA ALA A 20 14.80 -1.34 2.22
C ALA A 20 13.74 -1.67 1.16
N HIS A 21 13.64 -2.94 0.76
CA HIS A 21 12.66 -3.41 -0.22
C HIS A 21 11.41 -4.04 0.42
N ALA A 22 11.40 -4.20 1.74
CA ALA A 22 10.22 -4.73 2.42
C ALA A 22 9.05 -3.78 2.29
N GLU A 23 7.89 -4.33 1.98
CA GLU A 23 6.66 -3.57 1.98
C GLU A 23 6.38 -3.03 3.37
N ARG A 24 5.96 -1.78 3.43
CA ARG A 24 5.57 -1.13 4.66
C ARG A 24 4.12 -1.44 4.95
N VAL A 25 3.82 -1.76 6.21
CA VAL A 25 2.45 -2.01 6.65
C VAL A 25 1.93 -0.75 7.35
N PRO A 26 0.95 -0.06 6.76
CA PRO A 26 0.37 1.11 7.39
C PRO A 26 -0.51 0.73 8.58
N ALA A 27 -0.58 1.62 9.56
CA ALA A 27 -1.53 1.48 10.65
C ALA A 27 -2.96 1.57 10.10
N ALA A 28 -3.85 0.75 10.62
CA ALA A 28 -5.21 0.66 10.13
C ALA A 28 -6.22 0.53 11.26
N GLU A 29 -7.41 0.99 10.96
CA GLU A 29 -8.60 0.83 11.78
C GLU A 29 -9.70 0.21 10.91
N VAL A 30 -10.39 -0.79 11.44
CA VAL A 30 -11.51 -1.43 10.75
C VAL A 30 -12.74 -1.35 11.63
N LEU A 31 -13.79 -0.78 11.07
CA LEU A 31 -15.09 -0.65 11.71
C LEU A 31 -16.11 -1.49 10.96
N GLU A 32 -17.00 -2.13 11.67
CA GLU A 32 -18.09 -2.92 11.11
C GLU A 32 -19.43 -2.39 11.62
N ASP A 33 -20.37 -2.27 10.70
CA ASP A 33 -21.76 -2.00 11.03
C ASP A 33 -22.68 -3.02 10.31
N ALA A 34 -23.99 -2.85 10.45
CA ALA A 34 -24.95 -3.77 9.82
C ALA A 34 -24.84 -3.75 8.28
N ASN A 35 -24.39 -2.66 7.68
CA ASN A 35 -24.37 -2.45 6.24
C ASN A 35 -23.03 -2.79 5.59
N GLY A 36 -21.94 -2.75 6.33
CA GLY A 36 -20.64 -2.98 5.74
C GLY A 36 -19.48 -2.72 6.68
N TYR A 37 -18.33 -2.54 6.05
CA TYR A 37 -17.07 -2.28 6.73
C TYR A 37 -16.51 -0.92 6.32
N THR A 38 -15.89 -0.25 7.26
CA THR A 38 -15.10 0.95 7.00
C THR A 38 -13.66 0.67 7.39
N VAL A 39 -12.76 0.76 6.43
CA VAL A 39 -11.32 0.58 6.64
C VAL A 39 -10.64 1.91 6.51
N ARG A 40 -9.84 2.28 7.50
CA ARG A 40 -9.07 3.51 7.50
C ARG A 40 -7.60 3.20 7.66
N LEU A 41 -6.78 3.73 6.78
CA LEU A 41 -5.33 3.52 6.80
C LEU A 41 -4.60 4.85 6.91
N GLU A 42 -3.58 4.87 7.73
CA GLU A 42 -2.66 6.00 7.80
C GLU A 42 -1.64 5.89 6.65
N LEU A 43 -1.81 6.71 5.64
CA LEU A 43 -0.93 6.76 4.47
C LEU A 43 -0.44 8.19 4.21
N PRO A 44 0.22 8.82 5.20
CA PRO A 44 0.67 10.19 5.02
C PRO A 44 1.78 10.28 3.98
N GLY A 45 1.68 11.27 3.12
CA GLY A 45 2.72 11.55 2.13
C GLY A 45 2.78 10.60 0.94
N VAL A 46 1.79 9.71 0.78
CA VAL A 46 1.72 8.87 -0.42
C VAL A 46 1.20 9.66 -1.62
N ASP A 47 1.61 9.25 -2.80
CA ASP A 47 1.06 9.77 -4.03
C ASP A 47 -0.37 9.23 -4.21
N ARG A 48 -1.33 10.14 -4.24
CA ARG A 48 -2.75 9.79 -4.40
C ARG A 48 -3.00 8.94 -5.65
N THR A 49 -2.30 9.23 -6.73
CA THR A 49 -2.45 8.50 -7.99
C THR A 49 -1.90 7.08 -7.93
N SER A 50 -1.04 6.79 -6.95
CA SER A 50 -0.47 5.46 -6.74
C SER A 50 -1.34 4.56 -5.89
N ILE A 51 -2.39 5.09 -5.26
CA ILE A 51 -3.26 4.32 -4.38
C ILE A 51 -4.08 3.34 -5.24
N ASP A 52 -3.90 2.06 -4.97
CA ASP A 52 -4.61 0.98 -5.63
C ASP A 52 -5.38 0.18 -4.59
N VAL A 53 -6.67 -0.02 -4.85
CA VAL A 53 -7.57 -0.77 -3.98
C VAL A 53 -8.19 -1.88 -4.80
N LYS A 54 -7.94 -3.12 -4.41
CA LYS A 54 -8.50 -4.31 -5.05
C LYS A 54 -9.37 -5.06 -4.06
N ALA A 55 -10.56 -5.40 -4.49
CA ALA A 55 -11.48 -6.19 -3.70
C ALA A 55 -11.80 -7.50 -4.42
N THR A 56 -11.75 -8.57 -3.67
CA THR A 56 -12.32 -9.85 -4.07
C THR A 56 -13.56 -10.14 -3.22
N ASP A 57 -14.07 -11.34 -3.26
CA ASP A 57 -15.29 -11.70 -2.53
C ASP A 57 -15.24 -11.32 -1.03
N ARG A 58 -14.10 -11.61 -0.37
CA ARG A 58 -13.94 -11.36 1.07
C ARG A 58 -12.65 -10.64 1.43
N THR A 59 -11.89 -10.22 0.45
CA THR A 59 -10.55 -9.69 0.68
C THR A 59 -10.45 -8.29 0.08
N LEU A 60 -9.82 -7.40 0.82
CA LEU A 60 -9.47 -6.06 0.38
C LEU A 60 -7.95 -5.93 0.42
N VAL A 61 -7.36 -5.59 -0.72
CA VAL A 61 -5.92 -5.35 -0.84
C VAL A 61 -5.69 -3.91 -1.22
N ILE A 62 -4.90 -3.23 -0.42
CA ILE A 62 -4.58 -1.82 -0.61
C ILE A 62 -3.07 -1.69 -0.78
N SER A 63 -2.66 -0.97 -1.80
CA SER A 63 -1.27 -0.59 -1.97
C SER A 63 -1.16 0.88 -2.34
N ALA A 64 -0.07 1.50 -1.93
CA ALA A 64 0.23 2.89 -2.23
C ALA A 64 1.74 3.08 -2.26
N GLU A 65 2.20 4.04 -3.02
CA GLU A 65 3.61 4.34 -3.14
C GLU A 65 3.92 5.70 -2.52
N ARG A 66 4.90 5.70 -1.63
CA ARG A 66 5.47 6.91 -1.06
C ARG A 66 6.83 7.15 -1.69
N ARG A 67 6.93 8.23 -2.44
CA ARG A 67 8.16 8.58 -3.13
C ARG A 67 9.15 9.24 -2.17
N PRO A 68 10.46 9.00 -2.33
CA PRO A 68 11.45 9.76 -1.59
C PRO A 68 11.40 11.23 -1.99
N THR A 69 11.72 12.11 -1.07
CA THR A 69 11.72 13.57 -1.30
C THR A 69 12.75 13.98 -2.34
N LEU A 70 13.86 13.27 -2.40
CA LEU A 70 14.89 13.44 -3.41
C LEU A 70 14.75 12.30 -4.42
N THR A 71 14.08 12.60 -5.52
CA THR A 71 14.16 11.75 -6.70
C THR A 71 15.49 12.05 -7.36
N THR A 72 16.43 11.15 -7.23
CA THR A 72 17.52 11.11 -8.20
C THR A 72 16.91 10.63 -9.50
N ASP A 73 16.41 11.55 -10.30
CA ASP A 73 16.10 11.26 -11.68
C ASP A 73 17.43 10.96 -12.37
N THR A 74 17.87 9.73 -12.26
CA THR A 74 18.91 9.19 -13.12
C THR A 74 18.29 8.91 -14.48
N THR A 75 17.71 9.90 -15.09
CA THR A 75 17.65 9.94 -16.53
C THR A 75 19.04 10.30 -16.97
N ASN A 76 19.83 9.29 -17.27
CA ASN A 76 21.05 9.43 -18.01
C ASN A 76 20.74 10.09 -19.35
N SER A 77 20.65 11.38 -19.36
CA SER A 77 20.78 12.16 -20.58
C SER A 77 22.17 12.77 -20.56
N PRO A 78 23.10 12.24 -21.34
CA PRO A 78 24.46 12.78 -21.40
C PRO A 78 24.53 13.97 -22.31
N SER A 79 23.74 14.99 -22.09
CA SER A 79 23.83 16.21 -22.86
C SER A 79 23.33 17.36 -22.02
N ASP A 80 24.22 17.91 -21.30
CA ASP A 80 24.44 19.34 -21.18
C ASP A 80 25.33 19.61 -19.96
N THR A 81 26.59 19.72 -20.26
CA THR A 81 27.64 20.16 -19.36
C THR A 81 27.52 21.63 -18.95
N ASN A 82 26.38 22.25 -19.21
CA ASN A 82 26.06 23.63 -18.85
C ASN A 82 24.72 23.77 -18.12
N ALA A 83 24.14 22.70 -17.63
CA ALA A 83 23.17 22.86 -16.58
C ALA A 83 23.91 23.52 -15.43
N ALA A 84 23.63 24.78 -15.20
CA ALA A 84 24.00 25.46 -13.98
C ALA A 84 23.82 24.43 -12.86
N GLU A 85 24.82 24.35 -12.02
CA GLU A 85 24.76 23.52 -10.82
C GLU A 85 23.43 23.81 -10.14
N ALA A 86 22.37 23.12 -10.61
CA ALA A 86 21.16 23.07 -9.86
C ALA A 86 21.59 22.43 -8.56
N THR A 87 21.75 23.24 -7.54
CA THR A 87 22.09 22.82 -6.21
C THR A 87 20.94 21.97 -5.73
N SER A 88 20.91 20.71 -6.22
CA SER A 88 20.05 19.72 -5.63
C SER A 88 20.49 19.54 -4.19
N PRO A 89 19.58 19.69 -3.23
CA PRO A 89 19.94 19.58 -1.84
C PRO A 89 20.52 18.19 -1.57
N GLN A 90 21.59 18.15 -0.81
CA GLN A 90 22.16 16.90 -0.33
C GLN A 90 21.38 16.44 0.89
N GLN A 91 20.90 15.21 0.87
CA GLN A 91 20.24 14.64 2.04
C GLN A 91 21.28 14.26 3.08
N LEU A 92 21.26 14.95 4.22
CA LEU A 92 22.14 14.66 5.35
C LEU A 92 21.55 13.62 6.30
N PHE A 93 20.22 13.57 6.37
CA PHE A 93 19.53 12.70 7.31
C PHE A 93 18.06 12.54 6.89
N SER A 94 17.51 11.35 7.03
CA SER A 94 16.08 11.10 6.83
C SER A 94 15.63 9.89 7.63
N GLU A 95 14.52 10.04 8.34
CA GLU A 95 13.80 8.94 8.97
C GLU A 95 12.52 8.59 8.21
N PHE A 96 12.29 9.24 7.08
CA PHE A 96 11.15 8.92 6.25
C PHE A 96 11.30 7.53 5.64
N ARG A 97 10.19 6.84 5.53
CA ARG A 97 10.15 5.48 4.98
C ARG A 97 9.46 5.50 3.62
N PRO A 98 10.23 5.79 2.55
CA PRO A 98 9.68 5.69 1.20
C PRO A 98 9.52 4.23 0.80
N GLY A 99 8.83 4.01 -0.29
CA GLY A 99 8.61 2.70 -0.85
C GLY A 99 7.14 2.35 -0.96
N THR A 100 6.85 1.08 -1.12
CA THR A 100 5.50 0.56 -1.25
C THR A 100 4.91 0.28 0.12
N TRP A 101 3.73 0.85 0.36
CA TRP A 101 2.94 0.62 1.53
C TRP A 101 1.75 -0.26 1.14
N SER A 102 1.62 -1.40 1.77
CA SER A 102 0.61 -2.38 1.40
C SER A 102 -0.02 -3.02 2.64
N ARG A 103 -1.31 -3.28 2.54
CA ARG A 103 -2.03 -4.03 3.56
C ARG A 103 -3.22 -4.74 2.95
N SER A 104 -3.49 -5.95 3.45
CA SER A 104 -4.64 -6.73 3.04
C SER A 104 -5.49 -7.09 4.25
N PHE A 105 -6.81 -7.18 4.01
CA PHE A 105 -7.80 -7.56 5.02
C PHE A 105 -8.69 -8.65 4.45
N ARG A 106 -9.02 -9.61 5.29
CA ARG A 106 -10.01 -10.62 4.98
C ARG A 106 -11.18 -10.48 5.94
N PHE A 107 -12.38 -10.39 5.38
CA PHE A 107 -13.61 -10.17 6.13
C PHE A 107 -14.40 -11.45 6.28
N ALA A 108 -15.18 -11.53 7.35
CA ALA A 108 -16.05 -12.68 7.60
C ALA A 108 -17.24 -12.72 6.64
N GLN A 109 -17.70 -11.56 6.21
CA GLN A 109 -18.84 -11.43 5.29
C GLN A 109 -18.36 -11.09 3.88
N PRO A 110 -19.06 -11.58 2.83
CA PRO A 110 -18.75 -11.17 1.47
C PRO A 110 -18.97 -9.68 1.25
N LEU A 111 -18.16 -9.10 0.39
CA LEU A 111 -18.22 -7.70 0.03
C LEU A 111 -18.98 -7.49 -1.28
N ASP A 112 -19.73 -6.40 -1.36
CA ASP A 112 -20.28 -5.94 -2.61
C ASP A 112 -19.24 -5.09 -3.33
N ARG A 113 -18.62 -5.67 -4.35
CA ARG A 113 -17.55 -5.01 -5.12
C ARG A 113 -18.03 -3.81 -5.93
N ASP A 114 -19.32 -3.74 -6.22
CA ASP A 114 -19.90 -2.63 -6.95
C ASP A 114 -20.17 -1.41 -6.06
N GLN A 115 -20.20 -1.60 -4.76
CA GLN A 115 -20.43 -0.54 -3.78
C GLN A 115 -19.21 -0.25 -2.92
N LEU A 116 -18.06 -0.21 -3.54
CA LEU A 116 -16.82 0.15 -2.90
C LEU A 116 -16.51 1.62 -3.13
N LYS A 117 -16.30 2.37 -2.05
CA LYS A 117 -15.93 3.79 -2.12
C LYS A 117 -14.63 4.02 -1.37
N ALA A 118 -13.75 4.82 -1.94
CA ALA A 118 -12.50 5.17 -1.31
C ALA A 118 -12.30 6.68 -1.38
N THR A 119 -11.88 7.27 -0.28
CA THR A 119 -11.53 8.68 -0.18
C THR A 119 -10.17 8.82 0.50
N TYR A 120 -9.36 9.74 0.00
CA TYR A 120 -8.06 10.04 0.59
C TYR A 120 -8.00 11.50 0.97
N ARG A 121 -7.88 11.76 2.27
CA ARG A 121 -7.86 13.12 2.82
C ARG A 121 -7.03 13.15 4.10
N ASP A 122 -6.26 14.20 4.27
CA ASP A 122 -5.45 14.43 5.47
C ASP A 122 -4.52 13.27 5.83
N GLY A 123 -3.99 12.59 4.81
CA GLY A 123 -3.14 11.43 4.99
C GLY A 123 -3.87 10.15 5.38
N ILE A 124 -5.19 10.17 5.41
CA ILE A 124 -6.01 9.01 5.75
C ILE A 124 -6.76 8.52 4.52
N LEU A 125 -6.55 7.26 4.18
CA LEU A 125 -7.35 6.56 3.20
C LEU A 125 -8.52 5.90 3.91
N ALA A 126 -9.74 6.29 3.56
CA ALA A 126 -10.95 5.68 4.09
C ALA A 126 -11.65 4.91 2.98
N ILE A 127 -11.91 3.63 3.21
CA ILE A 127 -12.57 2.73 2.28
C ILE A 127 -13.85 2.24 2.92
N THR A 128 -14.97 2.46 2.27
CA THR A 128 -16.26 1.91 2.68
C THR A 128 -16.62 0.77 1.76
N ALA A 129 -16.79 -0.41 2.32
CA ALA A 129 -17.14 -1.63 1.60
C ALA A 129 -18.48 -2.15 2.12
N ALA A 130 -19.51 -2.11 1.28
CA ALA A 130 -20.80 -2.67 1.64
C ALA A 130 -20.73 -4.18 1.71
N LYS A 131 -21.49 -4.79 2.60
CA LYS A 131 -21.68 -6.24 2.62
C LYS A 131 -22.54 -6.64 1.42
N ALA A 132 -22.14 -7.72 0.76
CA ALA A 132 -22.97 -8.29 -0.30
C ALA A 132 -24.28 -8.77 0.30
N ASP A 133 -25.39 -8.33 -0.32
CA ASP A 133 -26.70 -8.80 0.08
C ASP A 133 -26.97 -10.17 -0.55
N ASN A 134 -26.49 -11.21 0.12
CA ASN A 134 -26.73 -12.59 -0.27
C ASN A 134 -28.06 -13.13 0.26
N ARG A 135 -28.98 -12.25 0.61
CA ARG A 135 -30.34 -12.67 0.91
C ARG A 135 -31.07 -13.09 -0.36
N THR A 136 -30.68 -14.23 -0.88
CA THR A 136 -31.57 -14.97 -1.75
C THR A 136 -32.73 -15.46 -0.86
N THR A 137 -33.78 -14.69 -0.79
CA THR A 137 -35.01 -15.15 -0.18
C THR A 137 -35.59 -16.19 -1.13
N VAL A 138 -35.27 -17.44 -0.88
CA VAL A 138 -35.93 -18.52 -1.60
C VAL A 138 -37.34 -18.67 -0.99
N SER A 139 -38.32 -18.18 -1.68
CA SER A 139 -39.71 -18.41 -1.39
C SER A 139 -40.03 -19.85 -1.71
N VAL A 140 -40.09 -20.71 -0.70
CA VAL A 140 -40.54 -22.10 -0.88
C VAL A 140 -42.05 -22.13 -0.82
N THR A 141 -42.69 -22.41 -1.94
CA THR A 141 -44.13 -22.65 -1.99
C THR A 141 -44.40 -24.04 -1.42
N VAL A 142 -45.08 -24.11 -0.30
CA VAL A 142 -45.48 -25.38 0.29
C VAL A 142 -46.75 -25.84 -0.42
N GLU A 143 -46.67 -26.91 -1.22
CA GLU A 143 -47.86 -27.58 -1.77
C GLU A 143 -48.46 -28.47 -0.67
N SER A 144 -49.74 -28.26 -0.44
CA SER A 144 -50.52 -29.13 0.46
C SER A 144 -51.13 -30.31 -0.30
#